data_e746fa58cd9d9e8f2fd0d8b1546c2737
#
_entry.id   e746fa58cd9d9e8f2fd0d8b1546c2737
#
_cell.length_a   1.000
_cell.length_b   1.000
_cell.length_c   1.000
_cell.angle_alpha   90.00
_cell.angle_beta   90.00
_cell.angle_gamma   90.00
#
_symmetry.space_group_name_H-M   'P 1'
#
loop_
_entity.id
_entity.type
_entity.pdbx_description
1 polymer ?
#
loop_
_entity_poly.entity_id
_entity_poly.type
_entity_poly.pdbx_seq_one_letter_code
_entity_poly.pdbx_strand_id
1 'polypeptide(L)' 'MATDKTQGLPHVAAATTAEIFGAALAKHVQKRLASLTRSRDACEAELKIVADVPGFEPRVKYLKSRIQDLNNQIFPLVNK' A
#
# COMPACT_ATOMS: atom_id res chain seq x y z
N MET A 1 19.04 24.56 27.89
CA MET A 1 18.45 24.70 27.46
C MET A 1 18.29 24.54 27.01
N ALA A 2 18.34 24.11 27.14
CA ALA A 2 17.71 24.11 26.60
C ALA A 2 17.63 23.79 26.11
N THR A 3 17.71 23.58 26.21
CA THR A 3 17.15 23.56 25.66
C THR A 3 17.10 23.15 25.20
N ASP A 4 17.35 22.95 25.53
CA ASP A 4 16.86 22.89 25.01
C ASP A 4 16.85 22.30 24.77
N LYS A 5 17.10 22.04 25.05
CA LYS A 5 16.80 21.87 24.82
C LYS A 5 16.59 21.54 24.32
N THR A 6 16.91 21.43 24.61
CA THR A 6 16.40 21.50 24.06
C THR A 6 16.66 21.24 23.58
N GLN A 7 16.87 21.16 23.65
CA GLN A 7 16.60 21.20 23.18
C GLN A 7 16.55 20.76 22.48
N GLY A 8 17.17 20.65 22.72
CA GLY A 8 16.81 20.37 22.08
C GLY A 8 16.67 19.89 21.59
N LEU A 9 16.51 19.90 21.50
CA LEU A 9 16.06 19.49 20.95
C LEU A 9 15.53 20.14 20.47
N PRO A 10 15.35 20.82 20.36
CA PRO A 10 14.76 21.13 19.86
C PRO A 10 14.56 21.85 19.05
N HIS A 11 14.08 22.87 18.61
CA HIS A 11 13.82 23.38 17.65
C HIS A 11 13.58 22.87 16.46
N VAL A 12 14.05 22.98 16.32
CA VAL A 12 14.25 21.76 15.61
C VAL A 12 13.12 20.80 15.84
N ALA A 13 12.50 20.87 16.96
CA ALA A 13 11.41 20.00 17.33
C ALA A 13 10.30 19.98 16.28
N ALA A 14 9.93 21.12 15.72
CA ALA A 14 8.88 21.20 14.74
C ALA A 14 9.26 20.48 13.44
N ALA A 15 10.49 20.73 12.96
CA ALA A 15 10.98 20.08 11.76
C ALA A 15 11.10 18.56 11.98
N THR A 16 11.60 18.18 13.16
CA THR A 16 11.75 16.77 13.50
C THR A 16 10.40 16.07 13.53
N THR A 17 9.38 16.73 14.07
CA THR A 17 8.04 16.17 14.11
C THR A 17 7.50 15.92 12.70
N ALA A 18 7.69 16.88 11.81
CA ALA A 18 7.23 16.74 10.44
C ALA A 18 7.93 15.60 9.73
N GLU A 19 9.24 15.46 9.95
CA GLU A 19 10.01 14.38 9.35
C GLU A 19 9.58 13.02 9.86
N ILE A 20 9.35 12.90 11.16
CA ILE A 20 8.90 11.65 11.75
C ILE A 20 7.52 11.28 11.21
N PHE A 21 6.64 12.26 11.13
CA PHE A 21 5.29 12.03 10.62
C PHE A 21 5.33 11.60 9.16
N GLY A 22 6.16 12.25 8.35
CA GLY A 22 6.32 11.89 6.95
C GLY A 22 6.89 10.50 6.77
N ALA A 23 7.87 10.13 7.60
CA ALA A 23 8.45 8.79 7.53
C ALA A 23 7.44 7.72 7.94
N ALA A 24 6.63 7.99 8.97
CA ALA A 24 5.60 7.07 9.39
C ALA A 24 4.55 6.90 8.30
N LEU A 25 4.18 7.98 7.63
CA LEU A 25 3.22 7.93 6.55
C LEU A 25 3.76 7.15 5.36
N ALA A 26 5.04 7.35 5.03
CA ALA A 26 5.67 6.61 3.94
C ALA A 26 5.70 5.11 4.23
N LYS A 27 6.01 4.72 5.47
CA LYS A 27 5.99 3.31 5.86
C LYS A 27 4.58 2.74 5.76
N HIS A 28 3.59 3.50 6.17
CA HIS A 28 2.20 3.07 6.09
C HIS A 28 1.80 2.83 4.64
N VAL A 29 2.16 3.75 3.75
CA VAL A 29 1.88 3.61 2.32
C VAL A 29 2.57 2.38 1.75
N GLN A 30 3.83 2.14 2.12
CA GLN A 30 4.57 0.98 1.64
C GLN A 30 3.94 -0.33 2.09
N LYS A 31 3.49 -0.39 3.36
CA LYS A 31 2.83 -1.58 3.87
C LYS A 31 1.52 -1.84 3.13
N ARG A 32 0.76 -0.78 2.90
CA ARG A 32 -0.50 -0.91 2.18
C ARG A 32 -0.26 -1.35 0.75
N LEU A 33 0.73 -0.75 0.09
CA LEU A 33 1.08 -1.13 -1.27
C LEU A 33 1.50 -2.60 -1.35
N ALA A 34 2.33 -3.06 -0.41
CA ALA A 34 2.77 -4.45 -0.38
C ALA A 34 1.59 -5.40 -0.17
N SER A 35 0.65 -5.03 0.71
CA SER A 35 -0.53 -5.85 0.97
C SER A 35 -1.42 -5.93 -0.27
N LEU A 36 -1.68 -4.80 -0.91
CA LEU A 36 -2.50 -4.74 -2.11
C LEU A 36 -1.87 -5.53 -3.26
N THR A 37 -0.56 -5.37 -3.44
CA THR A 37 0.17 -6.08 -4.48
C THR A 37 0.12 -7.59 -4.27
N ARG A 38 0.29 -8.02 -3.02
CA ARG A 38 0.23 -9.45 -2.69
C ARG A 38 -1.15 -10.01 -2.98
N SER A 39 -2.19 -9.28 -2.62
CA SER A 39 -3.57 -9.70 -2.90
C SER A 39 -3.82 -9.79 -4.40
N ARG A 40 -3.35 -8.80 -5.16
CA ARG A 40 -3.49 -8.79 -6.60
C ARG A 40 -2.79 -9.99 -7.23
N ASP A 41 -1.54 -10.24 -6.81
CA ASP A 41 -0.75 -11.34 -7.36
C ASP A 41 -1.40 -12.68 -7.05
N ALA A 42 -1.99 -12.83 -5.86
CA ALA A 42 -2.71 -14.05 -5.50
C ALA A 42 -3.92 -14.26 -6.40
N CYS A 43 -4.67 -13.18 -6.67
CA CYS A 43 -5.82 -13.26 -7.58
C CYS A 43 -5.39 -13.61 -9.00
N GLU A 44 -4.28 -13.03 -9.46
CA GLU A 44 -3.77 -13.34 -10.80
C GLU A 44 -3.32 -14.79 -10.91
N ALA A 45 -2.68 -15.30 -9.87
CA ALA A 45 -2.26 -16.69 -9.85
C ALA A 45 -3.45 -17.64 -9.90
N GLU A 46 -4.47 -17.36 -9.11
CA GLU A 46 -5.69 -18.17 -9.13
C GLU A 46 -6.38 -18.08 -10.48
N LEU A 47 -6.43 -16.88 -11.06
CA LEU A 47 -7.05 -16.68 -12.36
C LEU A 47 -6.39 -17.54 -13.42
N LYS A 48 -5.07 -17.64 -13.42
CA LYS A 48 -4.36 -18.48 -14.37
C LYS A 48 -4.76 -19.96 -14.25
N ILE A 49 -5.05 -20.39 -13.03
CA ILE A 49 -5.42 -21.77 -12.78
C ILE A 49 -6.84 -22.06 -13.27
N VAL A 50 -7.78 -21.15 -13.03
CA VAL A 50 -9.19 -21.42 -13.29
C VAL A 50 -9.69 -20.86 -14.62
N ALA A 51 -8.89 -20.08 -15.34
CA ALA A 51 -9.33 -19.39 -16.56
C ALA A 51 -9.88 -20.34 -17.61
N ASP A 52 -9.27 -21.52 -17.73
CA ASP A 52 -9.64 -22.51 -18.75
C ASP A 52 -10.42 -23.67 -18.19
N VAL A 53 -10.88 -23.58 -16.95
CA VAL A 53 -11.61 -24.68 -16.32
C VAL A 53 -13.11 -24.44 -16.47
N PRO A 54 -13.83 -25.35 -17.15
CA PRO A 54 -15.29 -25.19 -17.30
C PRO A 54 -15.97 -25.15 -15.93
N GLY A 55 -16.97 -24.31 -15.81
CA GLY A 55 -17.72 -24.19 -14.56
C GLY A 55 -17.20 -23.12 -13.62
N PHE A 56 -16.03 -22.52 -13.91
CA PHE A 56 -15.45 -21.49 -13.06
C PHE A 56 -15.66 -20.08 -13.60
N GLU A 57 -16.57 -19.94 -14.58
CA GLU A 57 -16.82 -18.62 -15.17
C GLU A 57 -17.18 -17.53 -14.14
N PRO A 58 -18.06 -17.81 -13.15
CA PRO A 58 -18.36 -16.80 -12.14
C PRO A 58 -17.13 -16.42 -11.32
N ARG A 59 -16.28 -17.40 -11.01
CA ARG A 59 -15.04 -17.13 -10.27
C ARG A 59 -14.08 -16.31 -11.09
N VAL A 60 -13.95 -16.62 -12.38
CA VAL A 60 -13.10 -15.85 -13.29
C VAL A 60 -13.55 -14.40 -13.32
N LYS A 61 -14.84 -14.18 -13.42
CA LYS A 61 -15.40 -12.83 -13.45
C LYS A 61 -15.10 -12.08 -12.14
N TYR A 62 -15.27 -12.77 -11.03
CA TYR A 62 -14.97 -12.20 -9.71
C TYR A 62 -13.50 -11.81 -9.61
N LEU A 63 -12.60 -12.71 -10.01
CA LEU A 63 -11.16 -12.47 -9.92
C LEU A 63 -10.74 -11.29 -10.79
N LYS A 64 -11.26 -11.19 -12.00
CA LYS A 64 -10.96 -10.07 -12.90
C LYS A 64 -11.40 -8.75 -12.27
N SER A 65 -12.60 -8.72 -11.71
CA SER A 65 -13.14 -7.54 -11.05
C SER A 65 -12.29 -7.17 -9.84
N ARG A 66 -11.90 -8.17 -9.04
CA ARG A 66 -11.09 -7.94 -7.85
C ARG A 66 -9.71 -7.39 -8.21
N ILE A 67 -9.10 -7.95 -9.25
CA ILE A 67 -7.80 -7.49 -9.73
C ILE A 67 -7.89 -6.02 -10.15
N GLN A 68 -8.94 -5.66 -10.86
CA GLN A 68 -9.12 -4.27 -11.27
C GLN A 68 -9.29 -3.34 -10.08
N ASP A 69 -10.08 -3.75 -9.09
CA ASP A 69 -10.26 -2.95 -7.86
C ASP A 69 -8.92 -2.75 -7.16
N LEU A 70 -8.13 -3.82 -7.06
CA LEU A 70 -6.82 -3.74 -6.40
C LEU A 70 -5.88 -2.83 -7.17
N ASN A 71 -5.87 -2.93 -8.50
CA ASN A 71 -5.05 -2.05 -9.32
C ASN A 71 -5.48 -0.58 -9.18
N ASN A 72 -6.77 -0.34 -9.04
CA ASN A 72 -7.28 1.01 -8.83
C ASN A 72 -6.83 1.58 -7.50
N GLN A 73 -6.62 0.74 -6.50
CA GLN A 73 -6.10 1.17 -5.20
C GLN A 73 -4.59 1.31 -5.21
N ILE A 74 -3.90 0.48 -6.00
CA ILE A 74 -2.44 0.51 -6.11
C ILE A 74 -1.97 1.73 -6.90
N PHE A 75 -2.65 2.04 -7.98
CA PHE A 75 -2.23 3.09 -8.91
C PHE A 75 -1.91 4.42 -8.22
N PRO A 76 -2.79 4.98 -7.38
CA PRO A 76 -2.47 6.26 -6.73
C PRO A 76 -1.34 6.16 -5.72
N LEU A 77 -0.98 4.97 -5.26
CA LEU A 77 0.12 4.80 -4.32
C LEU A 77 1.47 4.79 -5.01
N VAL A 78 1.53 4.41 -6.28
CA VAL A 78 2.78 4.37 -7.05
C VAL A 78 2.93 5.55 -7.98
N ASN A 79 1.87 6.24 -8.34
CA ASN A 79 1.90 7.39 -9.25
C ASN A 79 1.54 8.66 -8.49
N LYS A 80 2.54 9.22 -7.85
CA LYS A 80 2.34 10.44 -7.08
C LYS A 80 2.80 11.67 -7.84
#